data_721fb93c7193f59af00f33391baf09d2
#
_entry.id   721fb93c7193f59af00f33391baf09d2
#
_cell.length_a   1.000
_cell.length_b   1.000
_cell.length_c   1.000
_cell.angle_alpha   90.00
_cell.angle_beta   90.00
_cell.angle_gamma   90.00
#
_symmetry.space_group_name_H-M   'P 1'
#
loop_
_entity.id
_entity.type
_entity.pdbx_description
1 polymer ?
#
loop_
_entity_poly.entity_id
_entity_poly.type
_entity_poly.pdbx_seq_one_letter_code
_entity_poly.pdbx_strand_id
1 'polypeptide(L)'
;MNIIVKKFGGTSVSSASKIKNIAKKIVEESSQNRIVVVLSAMGKTTDHLVSLAQKCSKNPDPKDYDLLVSSGEQVSISLLSMAIKELGRDSVAYTGWQAGIKTNNAHTSARITQISTDKIK
;
A
#
# COMPACT_ATOMS: atom_id res chain seq x y z
N MET A 1 18.31 5.99 -15.72
CA MET A 1 16.88 5.66 -15.62
C MET A 1 16.17 6.61 -14.70
N ASN A 2 15.04 7.12 -15.14
CA ASN A 2 14.19 7.95 -14.30
C ASN A 2 13.46 7.10 -13.25
N ILE A 3 13.15 7.72 -12.12
CA ILE A 3 12.25 7.14 -11.11
C ILE A 3 10.88 7.76 -11.35
N ILE A 4 9.88 6.91 -11.55
CA ILE A 4 8.48 7.34 -11.72
C ILE A 4 7.68 6.81 -10.54
N VAL A 5 6.95 7.71 -9.87
CA VAL A 5 6.04 7.35 -8.77
C VAL A 5 4.62 7.32 -9.32
N LYS A 6 3.94 6.19 -9.12
CA LYS A 6 2.54 6.00 -9.53
C LYS A 6 1.69 5.70 -8.31
N LYS A 7 0.58 6.40 -8.18
CA LYS A 7 -0.40 6.18 -7.10
C LYS A 7 -1.70 5.67 -7.69
N PHE A 8 -2.23 4.60 -7.09
CA PHE A 8 -3.52 4.02 -7.45
C PHE A 8 -4.45 4.01 -6.24
N GLY A 9 -5.67 4.49 -6.44
CA GLY A 9 -6.72 4.48 -5.42
C GLY A 9 -7.42 3.13 -5.30
N GLY A 10 -8.29 3.00 -4.32
CA GLY A 10 -8.98 1.74 -4.00
C GLY A 10 -9.84 1.18 -5.13
N THR A 11 -10.50 2.03 -5.92
CA THR A 11 -11.30 1.59 -7.06
C THR A 11 -10.46 1.00 -8.19
N SER A 12 -9.24 1.50 -8.36
CA SER A 12 -8.29 1.01 -9.38
C SER A 12 -7.72 -0.37 -9.01
N VAL A 13 -7.75 -0.75 -7.75
CA VAL A 13 -7.24 -2.03 -7.23
C VAL A 13 -8.35 -2.87 -6.58
N SER A 14 -9.60 -2.67 -6.98
CA SER A 14 -10.76 -3.28 -6.33
C SER A 14 -10.95 -4.77 -6.58
N SER A 15 -10.21 -5.38 -7.49
CA SER A 15 -10.29 -6.81 -7.80
C SER A 15 -8.93 -7.37 -8.23
N ALA A 16 -8.78 -8.68 -8.15
CA ALA A 16 -7.58 -9.37 -8.64
C ALA A 16 -7.33 -9.08 -10.12
N SER A 17 -8.39 -9.05 -10.94
CA SER A 17 -8.29 -8.72 -12.37
C SER A 17 -7.71 -7.33 -12.61
N LYS A 18 -8.16 -6.33 -11.85
CA LYS A 18 -7.64 -4.95 -11.94
C LYS A 18 -6.18 -4.86 -11.50
N ILE A 19 -5.80 -5.56 -10.43
CA ILE A 19 -4.41 -5.64 -9.95
C ILE A 19 -3.52 -6.26 -11.02
N LYS A 20 -3.96 -7.33 -11.68
CA LYS A 20 -3.20 -7.98 -12.76
C LYS A 20 -3.03 -7.04 -13.97
N ASN A 21 -4.04 -6.24 -14.31
CA ASN A 21 -3.93 -5.26 -15.38
C ASN A 21 -2.93 -4.14 -15.05
N ILE A 22 -2.93 -3.66 -13.81
CA ILE A 22 -1.93 -2.69 -13.34
C ILE A 22 -0.53 -3.29 -13.39
N ALA A 23 -0.36 -4.54 -12.95
CA ALA A 23 0.92 -5.23 -13.00
C ALA A 23 1.50 -5.29 -14.43
N LYS A 24 0.68 -5.58 -15.43
CA LYS A 24 1.10 -5.56 -16.83
C LYS A 24 1.65 -4.21 -17.26
N LYS A 25 0.94 -3.14 -16.97
CA LYS A 25 1.37 -1.77 -17.30
C LYS A 25 2.68 -1.40 -16.60
N ILE A 26 2.81 -1.75 -15.33
CA ILE A 26 4.03 -1.50 -14.56
C ILE A 26 5.22 -2.24 -15.16
N VAL A 27 5.04 -3.51 -15.51
CA VAL A 27 6.10 -4.33 -16.12
C VAL A 27 6.55 -3.75 -17.45
N GLU A 28 5.62 -3.32 -18.31
CA GLU A 28 5.93 -2.67 -19.59
C GLU A 28 6.76 -1.40 -19.38
N GLU A 29 6.34 -0.51 -18.49
CA GLU A 29 7.05 0.74 -18.22
C GLU A 29 8.40 0.53 -17.51
N SER A 30 8.53 -0.54 -16.75
CA SER A 30 9.76 -0.85 -16.00
C SER A 30 10.94 -1.21 -16.91
N SER A 31 10.70 -1.44 -18.20
CA SER A 31 11.77 -1.65 -19.18
C SER A 31 12.65 -0.42 -19.38
N GLN A 32 12.08 0.78 -19.15
CA GLN A 32 12.78 2.05 -19.38
C GLN A 32 12.91 2.91 -18.11
N ASN A 33 12.18 2.59 -17.05
CA ASN A 33 12.11 3.39 -15.84
C ASN A 33 12.14 2.52 -14.59
N ARG A 34 12.57 3.11 -13.49
CA ARG A 34 12.38 2.53 -12.15
C ARG A 34 11.02 3.00 -11.64
N ILE A 35 10.17 2.07 -11.26
CA ILE A 35 8.79 2.39 -10.87
C ILE A 35 8.63 2.21 -9.35
N VAL A 36 8.12 3.25 -8.70
CA VAL A 36 7.65 3.20 -7.31
C VAL A 36 6.14 3.30 -7.33
N VAL A 37 5.47 2.32 -6.76
CA VAL A 37 3.99 2.26 -6.75
C VAL A 37 3.49 2.51 -5.34
N VAL A 38 2.52 3.40 -5.21
CA VAL A 38 1.81 3.67 -3.96
C VAL A 38 0.37 3.21 -4.12
N LEU A 39 -0.06 2.28 -3.28
CA LEU A 39 -1.40 1.70 -3.35
C LEU A 39 -2.25 2.04 -2.14
N SER A 40 -3.54 2.18 -2.39
CA SER A 40 -4.59 2.15 -1.38
C SER A 40 -5.04 0.70 -1.12
N ALA A 41 -5.84 0.48 -0.08
CA ALA A 41 -6.54 -0.77 0.12
C ALA A 41 -7.52 -1.05 -1.03
N MET A 42 -7.89 -2.31 -1.22
CA MET A 42 -8.78 -2.75 -2.30
C MET A 42 -10.22 -2.25 -2.07
N GLY A 43 -10.78 -1.49 -3.02
CA GLY A 43 -12.20 -1.14 -3.02
C GLY A 43 -12.69 -0.54 -1.70
N LYS A 44 -13.64 -1.24 -1.08
CA LYS A 44 -14.26 -0.86 0.21
C LYS A 44 -13.64 -1.56 1.43
N THR A 45 -12.46 -2.12 1.31
CA THR A 45 -11.79 -2.86 2.40
C THR A 45 -11.62 -1.99 3.64
N THR A 46 -11.19 -0.75 3.50
CA THR A 46 -11.04 0.19 4.64
C THR A 46 -12.38 0.41 5.34
N ASP A 47 -13.45 0.65 4.59
CA ASP A 47 -14.80 0.85 5.16
C ASP A 47 -15.27 -0.40 5.92
N HIS A 48 -14.99 -1.58 5.39
CA HIS A 48 -15.31 -2.85 6.03
C HIS A 48 -14.55 -3.03 7.35
N LEU A 49 -13.25 -2.72 7.37
CA LEU A 49 -12.43 -2.79 8.58
C LEU A 49 -12.89 -1.80 9.64
N VAL A 50 -13.21 -0.57 9.25
CA VAL A 50 -13.79 0.45 10.14
C VAL A 50 -15.11 -0.05 10.76
N SER A 51 -15.98 -0.63 9.96
CA SER A 51 -17.24 -1.22 10.42
C SER A 51 -17.01 -2.33 11.44
N LEU A 52 -16.06 -3.22 11.21
CA LEU A 52 -15.71 -4.28 12.16
C LEU A 52 -15.20 -3.72 13.49
N ALA A 53 -14.35 -2.68 13.45
CA ALA A 53 -13.86 -2.03 14.66
C ALA A 53 -15.00 -1.47 15.50
N GLN A 54 -15.96 -0.80 14.87
CA GLN A 54 -17.12 -0.23 15.54
C GLN A 54 -18.06 -1.28 16.16
N LYS A 55 -18.13 -2.46 15.54
CA LYS A 55 -18.90 -3.59 16.09
C LYS A 55 -18.23 -4.20 17.33
N CYS A 56 -16.91 -4.16 17.42
CA CYS A 56 -16.15 -4.71 18.53
C CYS A 56 -16.00 -3.73 19.70
N SER A 57 -15.97 -2.43 19.43
CA SER A 57 -15.76 -1.40 20.45
C SER A 57 -16.43 -0.09 20.06
N LYS A 58 -17.04 0.59 21.02
CA LYS A 58 -17.58 1.95 20.83
C LYS A 58 -16.47 2.98 20.66
N ASN A 59 -15.38 2.81 21.37
CA ASN A 59 -14.23 3.70 21.36
C ASN A 59 -12.96 2.87 21.20
N PRO A 60 -12.62 2.42 19.99
CA PRO A 60 -11.41 1.62 19.76
C PRO A 60 -10.17 2.38 20.20
N ASP A 61 -9.23 1.67 20.84
CA ASP A 61 -7.92 2.24 21.11
C ASP A 61 -7.27 2.68 19.78
N PRO A 62 -6.76 3.93 19.67
CA PRO A 62 -6.19 4.43 18.42
C PRO A 62 -5.06 3.58 17.86
N LYS A 63 -4.23 2.98 18.71
CA LYS A 63 -3.13 2.11 18.30
C LYS A 63 -3.65 0.82 17.67
N ASP A 64 -4.65 0.19 18.30
CA ASP A 64 -5.30 -1.01 17.76
C ASP A 64 -6.03 -0.71 16.47
N TYR A 65 -6.69 0.44 16.40
CA TYR A 65 -7.38 0.91 15.20
C TYR A 65 -6.43 1.08 14.02
N ASP A 66 -5.30 1.74 14.22
CA ASP A 66 -4.28 1.91 13.19
C ASP A 66 -3.73 0.57 12.70
N LEU A 67 -3.49 -0.37 13.62
CA LEU A 67 -3.03 -1.72 13.27
C LEU A 67 -4.04 -2.44 12.37
N LEU A 68 -5.34 -2.36 12.71
CA LEU A 68 -6.40 -2.98 11.93
C LEU A 68 -6.52 -2.35 10.54
N VAL A 69 -6.65 -1.03 10.47
CA VAL A 69 -6.92 -0.32 9.21
C VAL A 69 -5.74 -0.45 8.23
N SER A 70 -4.51 -0.38 8.72
CA SER A 70 -3.31 -0.52 7.88
C SER A 70 -3.16 -1.91 7.25
N SER A 71 -3.82 -2.93 7.78
CA SER A 71 -3.78 -4.28 7.20
C SER A 71 -4.37 -4.33 5.78
N GLY A 72 -5.30 -3.44 5.47
CA GLY A 72 -5.90 -3.37 4.13
C GLY A 72 -4.90 -3.02 3.04
N GLU A 73 -4.01 -2.07 3.30
CA GLU A 73 -2.95 -1.71 2.35
C GLU A 73 -1.90 -2.82 2.20
N GLN A 74 -1.63 -3.56 3.26
CA GLN A 74 -0.71 -4.72 3.20
C GLN A 74 -1.23 -5.80 2.25
N VAL A 75 -2.53 -6.03 2.21
CA VAL A 75 -3.15 -6.96 1.26
C VAL A 75 -2.90 -6.52 -0.18
N SER A 76 -3.22 -5.28 -0.52
CA SER A 76 -3.12 -4.80 -1.91
C SER A 76 -1.67 -4.76 -2.41
N ILE A 77 -0.72 -4.26 -1.62
CA ILE A 77 0.69 -4.21 -2.04
C ILE A 77 1.30 -5.61 -2.21
N SER A 78 0.91 -6.55 -1.36
CA SER A 78 1.37 -7.94 -1.47
C SER A 78 0.86 -8.59 -2.75
N LEU A 79 -0.42 -8.42 -3.06
CA LEU A 79 -1.03 -8.98 -4.26
C LEU A 79 -0.43 -8.38 -5.53
N LEU A 80 -0.19 -7.08 -5.57
CA LEU A 80 0.44 -6.44 -6.73
C LEU A 80 1.88 -6.94 -6.92
N SER A 81 2.64 -7.06 -5.85
CA SER A 81 4.00 -7.60 -5.92
C SER A 81 4.02 -9.04 -6.47
N MET A 82 3.10 -9.89 -6.00
CA MET A 82 2.93 -11.25 -6.52
C MET A 82 2.62 -11.24 -8.03
N ALA A 83 1.72 -10.37 -8.46
CA ALA A 83 1.32 -10.28 -9.87
C ALA A 83 2.47 -9.79 -10.77
N ILE A 84 3.30 -8.87 -10.28
CA ILE A 84 4.49 -8.38 -11.01
C ILE A 84 5.52 -9.51 -11.15
N LYS A 85 5.79 -10.25 -10.08
CA LYS A 85 6.73 -11.38 -10.12
C LYS A 85 6.28 -12.50 -11.04
N GLU A 86 4.97 -12.77 -11.09
CA GLU A 86 4.39 -13.74 -12.03
C GLU A 86 4.67 -13.36 -13.49
N LEU A 87 4.80 -12.07 -13.79
CA LEU A 87 5.15 -11.56 -15.12
C LEU A 87 6.66 -11.52 -15.38
N GLY A 88 7.49 -12.06 -14.47
CA GLY A 88 8.92 -12.19 -14.66
C GLY A 88 9.75 -10.97 -14.22
N ARG A 89 9.18 -9.99 -13.55
CA ARG A 89 9.90 -8.85 -12.99
C ARG A 89 10.04 -8.98 -11.48
N ASP A 90 11.14 -8.51 -10.96
CA ASP A 90 11.32 -8.44 -9.51
C ASP A 90 10.58 -7.24 -8.92
N SER A 91 10.15 -7.38 -7.68
CA SER A 91 9.47 -6.33 -6.93
C SER A 91 9.59 -6.56 -5.44
N VAL A 92 9.44 -5.50 -4.66
CA VAL A 92 9.42 -5.57 -3.20
C VAL A 92 8.22 -4.76 -2.71
N ALA A 93 7.42 -5.37 -1.82
CA ALA A 93 6.32 -4.69 -1.15
C ALA A 93 6.77 -4.19 0.22
N TYR A 94 6.59 -2.90 0.49
CA TYR A 94 6.88 -2.28 1.78
C TYR A 94 5.66 -1.57 2.34
N THR A 95 5.46 -1.68 3.65
CA THR A 95 4.67 -0.70 4.40
C THR A 95 5.43 0.63 4.47
N GLY A 96 4.75 1.72 4.83
CA GLY A 96 5.42 3.02 4.95
C GLY A 96 6.64 2.98 5.87
N TRP A 97 6.52 2.31 7.04
CA TRP A 97 7.61 2.13 7.97
C TRP A 97 8.80 1.38 7.34
N GLN A 98 8.53 0.28 6.68
CA GLN A 98 9.56 -0.52 6.01
C GLN A 98 10.25 0.26 4.88
N ALA A 99 9.50 1.13 4.20
CA ALA A 99 10.03 2.00 3.16
C ALA A 99 10.89 3.17 3.69
N GLY A 100 10.88 3.41 4.99
CA GLY A 100 11.69 4.45 5.62
C GLY A 100 10.90 5.69 6.05
N ILE A 101 9.58 5.64 6.05
CA ILE A 101 8.71 6.74 6.52
C ILE A 101 8.41 6.54 8.00
N LYS A 102 8.87 7.48 8.83
CA LYS A 102 8.65 7.47 10.28
C LYS A 102 7.67 8.56 10.67
N THR A 103 6.81 8.24 11.64
CA THR A 103 5.81 9.15 12.18
C THR A 103 5.98 9.32 13.69
N ASN A 104 5.30 10.30 14.27
CA ASN A 104 5.14 10.39 15.71
C ASN A 104 4.09 9.36 16.21
N ASN A 105 3.87 9.31 17.52
CA ASN A 105 2.96 8.35 18.16
C ASN A 105 1.51 8.83 18.28
N ALA A 106 1.12 9.87 17.56
CA ALA A 106 -0.27 10.37 17.55
C ALA A 106 -1.14 9.48 16.65
N HIS A 107 -1.42 8.24 17.11
CA HIS A 107 -2.22 7.27 16.37
C HIS A 107 -3.53 7.88 15.86
N THR A 108 -3.97 7.50 14.67
CA THR A 108 -5.05 8.04 13.85
C THR A 108 -4.83 9.43 13.26
N SER A 109 -3.92 10.22 13.80
CA SER A 109 -3.55 11.56 13.32
C SER A 109 -2.05 11.80 13.35
N ALA A 110 -1.27 10.75 13.17
CA ALA A 110 0.20 10.82 13.18
C ALA A 110 0.73 11.70 12.04
N ARG A 111 1.85 12.38 12.34
CA ARG A 111 2.56 13.20 11.36
C ARG A 111 3.91 12.57 11.03
N ILE A 112 4.33 12.72 9.78
CA ILE A 112 5.65 12.25 9.34
C ILE A 112 6.73 13.13 10.01
N THR A 113 7.67 12.46 10.69
CA THR A 113 8.79 13.12 11.36
C THR A 113 10.10 12.96 10.60
N GLN A 114 10.26 11.89 9.83
CA GLN A 114 11.48 11.60 9.09
C GLN A 114 11.18 10.70 7.90
N ILE A 115 11.88 10.92 6.80
CA ILE A 115 11.86 10.03 5.62
C ILE A 115 13.30 9.67 5.26
N SER A 116 13.60 8.36 5.26
CA SER A 116 14.82 7.82 4.68
C SER A 116 14.48 7.26 3.30
N THR A 117 15.26 7.63 2.29
CA THR A 117 15.02 7.20 0.91
C THR A 117 15.87 5.99 0.49
N ASP A 118 16.66 5.43 1.39
CA ASP A 118 17.67 4.42 1.07
C ASP A 118 17.06 3.15 0.46
N LYS A 119 15.89 2.74 0.95
CA LYS A 119 15.22 1.54 0.44
C LYS A 119 14.42 1.77 -0.84
N ILE A 120 14.07 3.01 -1.13
CA ILE A 120 13.31 3.37 -2.34
C ILE A 120 14.24 3.60 -3.52
N LYS A 121 15.43 4.09 -3.27
CA LYS A 121 16.47 4.28 -4.30
C LYS A 121 17.17 2.99 -4.68
#